data_a41589a8b6abb4229f9b6d5eb8f5b2f1
#
_entry.id   a41589a8b6abb4229f9b6d5eb8f5b2f1
#
_cell.length_a   1.000
_cell.length_b   1.000
_cell.length_c   1.000
_cell.angle_alpha   90.00
_cell.angle_beta   90.00
_cell.angle_gamma   90.00
#
_symmetry.space_group_name_H-M   'P 1'
#
loop_
_entity.id
_entity.type
_entity.pdbx_description
1 polymer ?
#
loop_
_entity_poly.entity_id
_entity_poly.type
_entity_poly.pdbx_seq_one_letter_code
_entity_poly.pdbx_strand_id
1 'polypeptide(L)'
;LPIYTLLHEYAHHFMMQLGGGTVPAWYREGFAEYAMTASFRPDRIEYGGANPGRYWTLLNMPWEPLEKVLSGARNMDMGKFYAQSWLLTHYLNRVEGMQAKRNAYLKKVAEGADPVTAFKTEVDPDLDAFQSRMRAYINGRSATLSRFKRTPPVPASVGVAALPKAADANLLTLLSMQMP
;
A
#
# COMPACT_ATOMS: atom_id res chain seq x y z
N LEU A 1 19.33 -6.00 -2.18
CA LEU A 1 18.13 -5.18 -1.94
C LEU A 1 17.70 -5.35 -0.49
N PRO A 2 17.37 -4.27 0.23
CA PRO A 2 16.79 -4.38 1.56
C PRO A 2 15.49 -5.22 1.51
N ILE A 3 15.23 -6.03 2.54
CA ILE A 3 14.04 -6.89 2.59
C ILE A 3 12.73 -6.08 2.42
N TYR A 4 12.70 -4.85 2.89
CA TYR A 4 11.53 -3.97 2.75
C TYR A 4 11.21 -3.67 1.28
N THR A 5 12.21 -3.37 0.45
CA THR A 5 12.02 -3.15 -0.99
C THR A 5 11.48 -4.42 -1.67
N LEU A 6 12.05 -5.58 -1.34
CA LEU A 6 11.56 -6.85 -1.88
C LEU A 6 10.10 -7.11 -1.50
N LEU A 7 9.72 -6.87 -0.26
CA LEU A 7 8.33 -7.04 0.19
C LEU A 7 7.37 -6.01 -0.44
N HIS A 8 7.85 -4.80 -0.72
CA HIS A 8 7.09 -3.78 -1.46
C HIS A 8 6.77 -4.26 -2.88
N GLU A 9 7.79 -4.66 -3.64
CA GLU A 9 7.59 -5.17 -5.01
C GLU A 9 6.77 -6.46 -5.04
N TYR A 10 6.98 -7.34 -4.05
CA TYR A 10 6.16 -8.55 -3.93
C TYR A 10 4.69 -8.25 -3.65
N ALA A 11 4.39 -7.19 -2.90
CA ALA A 11 3.02 -6.75 -2.68
C ALA A 11 2.33 -6.29 -3.98
N HIS A 12 3.05 -5.59 -4.87
CA HIS A 12 2.55 -5.27 -6.21
C HIS A 12 2.26 -6.53 -7.03
N HIS A 13 3.21 -7.48 -7.05
CA HIS A 13 3.01 -8.76 -7.73
C HIS A 13 1.79 -9.51 -7.19
N PHE A 14 1.63 -9.56 -5.87
CA PHE A 14 0.50 -10.20 -5.21
C PHE A 14 -0.85 -9.55 -5.61
N MET A 15 -0.93 -8.22 -5.63
CA MET A 15 -2.14 -7.51 -6.07
C MET A 15 -2.49 -7.83 -7.53
N MET A 16 -1.49 -7.94 -8.40
CA MET A 16 -1.70 -8.31 -9.81
C MET A 16 -2.24 -9.73 -9.96
N GLN A 17 -1.77 -10.68 -9.14
CA GLN A 17 -2.21 -12.08 -9.17
C GLN A 17 -3.65 -12.27 -8.66
N LEU A 18 -4.09 -11.47 -7.70
CA LEU A 18 -5.42 -11.58 -7.10
C LEU A 18 -6.55 -10.97 -7.94
N GLY A 19 -6.31 -10.69 -9.19
CA GLY A 19 -7.35 -10.25 -10.10
C GLY A 19 -7.24 -8.79 -10.51
N GLY A 20 -6.03 -8.27 -10.57
CA GLY A 20 -5.55 -7.10 -11.31
C GLY A 20 -6.54 -6.02 -11.75
N GLY A 21 -7.67 -5.91 -11.04
CA GLY A 21 -8.65 -4.88 -11.31
C GLY A 21 -7.98 -3.50 -11.19
N THR A 22 -8.54 -2.53 -11.85
CA THR A 22 -8.08 -1.15 -11.79
C THR A 22 -8.20 -0.65 -10.35
N VAL A 23 -7.08 -0.67 -9.61
CA VAL A 23 -7.01 -0.05 -8.29
C VAL A 23 -6.40 1.34 -8.42
N PRO A 24 -6.84 2.33 -7.64
CA PRO A 24 -6.25 3.66 -7.69
C PRO A 24 -4.78 3.63 -7.26
N ALA A 25 -3.96 4.51 -7.86
CA ALA A 25 -2.53 4.58 -7.62
C ALA A 25 -2.17 4.68 -6.13
N TRP A 26 -2.90 5.50 -5.36
CA TRP A 26 -2.68 5.64 -3.93
C TRP A 26 -2.88 4.32 -3.17
N TYR A 27 -3.87 3.48 -3.57
CA TYR A 27 -4.11 2.21 -2.89
C TYR A 27 -3.06 1.17 -3.25
N ARG A 28 -2.62 1.16 -4.50
CA ARG A 28 -1.54 0.28 -4.97
C ARG A 28 -0.26 0.53 -4.18
N GLU A 29 0.16 1.79 -4.09
CA GLU A 29 1.37 2.17 -3.35
C GLU A 29 1.17 2.07 -1.83
N GLY A 30 0.03 2.53 -1.34
CA GLY A 30 -0.30 2.48 0.08
C GLY A 30 -0.38 1.05 0.63
N PHE A 31 -0.89 0.10 -0.15
CA PHE A 31 -0.90 -1.31 0.24
C PHE A 31 0.50 -1.91 0.21
N ALA A 32 1.32 -1.58 -0.78
CA ALA A 32 2.71 -2.02 -0.85
C ALA A 32 3.52 -1.49 0.35
N GLU A 33 3.38 -0.21 0.69
CA GLU A 33 3.99 0.41 1.89
C GLU A 33 3.46 -0.21 3.20
N TYR A 34 2.20 -0.62 3.24
CA TYR A 34 1.59 -1.29 4.39
C TYR A 34 2.12 -2.71 4.55
N ALA A 35 2.23 -3.46 3.44
CA ALA A 35 2.68 -4.83 3.43
C ALA A 35 4.20 -4.98 3.62
N MET A 36 5.01 -4.01 3.14
CA MET A 36 6.47 -4.08 3.24
C MET A 36 7.00 -4.12 4.68
N THR A 37 6.18 -3.70 5.64
CA THR A 37 6.53 -3.77 7.06
C THR A 37 6.34 -5.18 7.66
N ALA A 38 5.99 -6.18 6.84
CA ALA A 38 5.77 -7.54 7.30
C ALA A 38 6.99 -8.13 8.00
N SER A 39 6.74 -8.73 9.16
CA SER A 39 7.72 -9.45 9.96
C SER A 39 7.23 -10.87 10.20
N PHE A 40 8.04 -11.83 9.82
CA PHE A 40 7.72 -13.25 9.94
C PHE A 40 8.36 -13.81 11.22
N ARG A 41 7.52 -14.23 12.14
CA ARG A 41 7.92 -14.92 13.38
C ARG A 41 7.56 -16.40 13.29
N PRO A 42 8.13 -17.26 14.14
CA PRO A 42 7.79 -18.68 14.11
C PRO A 42 6.28 -18.96 14.26
N ASP A 43 5.61 -18.21 15.11
CA ASP A 43 4.22 -18.40 15.51
C ASP A 43 3.23 -17.42 14.90
N ARG A 44 3.72 -16.32 14.28
CA ARG A 44 2.87 -15.26 13.78
C ARG A 44 3.50 -14.47 12.64
N ILE A 45 2.66 -13.76 11.90
CA ILE A 45 3.05 -12.72 10.95
C ILE A 45 2.53 -11.39 11.49
N GLU A 46 3.38 -10.38 11.54
CA GLU A 46 3.05 -9.00 11.91
C GLU A 46 3.25 -8.11 10.70
N TYR A 47 2.29 -7.22 10.40
CA TYR A 47 2.40 -6.26 9.30
C TYR A 47 1.58 -4.99 9.55
N GLY A 48 1.74 -3.99 8.69
CA GLY A 48 1.04 -2.72 8.80
C GLY A 48 1.67 -1.79 9.85
N GLY A 49 2.89 -2.06 10.28
CA GLY A 49 3.62 -1.16 11.17
C GLY A 49 4.00 0.15 10.50
N ALA A 50 4.46 1.09 11.32
CA ALA A 50 4.98 2.36 10.82
C ALA A 50 6.35 2.15 10.14
N ASN A 51 6.45 2.57 8.89
CA ASN A 51 7.76 2.85 8.28
C ASN A 51 8.28 4.16 8.89
N PRO A 52 9.47 4.17 9.54
CA PRO A 52 9.97 5.36 10.22
C PRO A 52 10.08 6.59 9.32
N GLY A 53 10.50 6.41 8.06
CA GLY A 53 10.61 7.50 7.09
C GLY A 53 9.23 8.07 6.72
N ARG A 54 8.23 7.22 6.49
CA ARG A 54 6.85 7.66 6.20
C ARG A 54 6.22 8.35 7.39
N TYR A 55 6.45 7.82 8.58
CA TYR A 55 5.99 8.42 9.83
C TYR A 55 6.59 9.81 10.04
N TRP A 56 7.91 9.94 9.83
CA TRP A 56 8.58 11.23 9.89
C TRP A 56 8.01 12.24 8.90
N THR A 57 7.79 11.83 7.65
CA THR A 57 7.18 12.67 6.61
C THR A 57 5.81 13.20 7.04
N LEU A 58 4.95 12.32 7.58
CA LEU A 58 3.61 12.70 8.03
C LEU A 58 3.59 13.68 9.19
N LEU A 59 4.58 13.61 10.08
CA LEU A 59 4.65 14.49 11.25
C LEU A 59 5.32 15.83 10.95
N ASN A 60 6.24 15.89 9.99
CA ASN A 60 7.13 17.05 9.81
C ASN A 60 6.93 17.79 8.48
N MET A 61 6.25 17.19 7.51
CA MET A 61 6.04 17.81 6.20
C MET A 61 4.58 18.26 6.02
N PRO A 62 4.34 19.34 5.25
CA PRO A 62 2.98 19.71 4.89
C PRO A 62 2.34 18.62 4.02
N TRP A 63 1.11 18.25 4.34
CA TRP A 63 0.37 17.24 3.59
C TRP A 63 -0.16 17.80 2.28
N GLU A 64 -0.22 16.96 1.27
CA GLU A 64 -1.01 17.22 0.07
C GLU A 64 -2.51 17.12 0.40
N PRO A 65 -3.37 17.89 -0.27
CA PRO A 65 -4.83 17.70 -0.16
C PRO A 65 -5.23 16.26 -0.48
N LEU A 66 -6.16 15.70 0.30
CA LEU A 66 -6.57 14.31 0.10
C LEU A 66 -7.13 14.07 -1.30
N GLU A 67 -7.84 15.03 -1.87
CA GLU A 67 -8.35 14.96 -3.24
C GLU A 67 -7.23 14.72 -4.26
N LYS A 68 -6.09 15.40 -4.08
CA LYS A 68 -4.91 15.26 -4.94
C LYS A 68 -4.29 13.85 -4.79
N VAL A 69 -4.25 13.31 -3.58
CA VAL A 69 -3.77 11.93 -3.32
C VAL A 69 -4.68 10.91 -3.99
N LEU A 70 -6.00 11.07 -3.84
CA LEU A 70 -7.00 10.16 -4.41
C LEU A 70 -6.98 10.15 -5.94
N SER A 71 -6.79 11.32 -6.56
CA SER A 71 -6.72 11.45 -8.03
C SER A 71 -5.42 10.91 -8.63
N GLY A 72 -4.41 10.64 -7.82
CA GLY A 72 -3.09 10.21 -8.31
C GLY A 72 -2.37 11.30 -9.12
N ALA A 73 -2.59 12.58 -8.79
CA ALA A 73 -2.05 13.72 -9.53
C ALA A 73 -0.52 13.64 -9.67
N ARG A 74 -0.04 13.79 -10.91
CA ARG A 74 1.37 13.59 -11.26
C ARG A 74 2.34 14.60 -10.63
N ASN A 75 1.84 15.76 -10.21
CA ASN A 75 2.65 16.85 -9.65
C ASN A 75 2.68 16.81 -8.11
N MET A 76 2.94 15.65 -7.53
CA MET A 76 3.11 15.48 -6.09
C MET A 76 4.55 15.13 -5.73
N ASP A 77 4.96 15.55 -4.53
CA ASP A 77 6.14 14.97 -3.90
C ASP A 77 5.87 13.49 -3.61
N MET A 78 6.69 12.61 -4.20
CA MET A 78 6.49 11.16 -4.08
C MET A 78 6.64 10.66 -2.64
N GLY A 79 7.51 11.29 -1.85
CA GLY A 79 7.65 10.95 -0.43
C GLY A 79 6.37 11.19 0.36
N LYS A 80 5.70 12.31 0.10
CA LYS A 80 4.40 12.66 0.69
C LYS A 80 3.30 11.74 0.18
N PHE A 81 3.30 11.47 -1.14
CA PHE A 81 2.32 10.56 -1.75
C PHE A 81 2.36 9.18 -1.11
N TYR A 82 3.53 8.56 -1.01
CA TYR A 82 3.69 7.26 -0.37
C TYR A 82 3.31 7.30 1.12
N ALA A 83 3.73 8.34 1.84
CA ALA A 83 3.42 8.46 3.26
C ALA A 83 1.91 8.60 3.53
N GLN A 84 1.22 9.47 2.77
CA GLN A 84 -0.23 9.65 2.91
C GLN A 84 -1.00 8.42 2.41
N SER A 85 -0.56 7.77 1.34
CA SER A 85 -1.15 6.53 0.82
C SER A 85 -1.02 5.37 1.81
N TRP A 86 0.16 5.23 2.47
CA TRP A 86 0.32 4.28 3.56
C TRP A 86 -0.65 4.54 4.70
N LEU A 87 -0.73 5.80 5.17
CA LEU A 87 -1.61 6.14 6.29
C LEU A 87 -3.08 5.93 5.94
N LEU A 88 -3.51 6.31 4.74
CA LEU A 88 -4.87 6.09 4.26
C LEU A 88 -5.21 4.60 4.22
N THR A 89 -4.32 3.78 3.70
CA THR A 89 -4.47 2.32 3.69
C THR A 89 -4.54 1.78 5.12
N HIS A 90 -3.67 2.25 6.00
CA HIS A 90 -3.66 1.84 7.40
C HIS A 90 -4.97 2.22 8.10
N TYR A 91 -5.44 3.45 7.93
CA TYR A 91 -6.68 3.97 8.51
C TYR A 91 -7.89 3.15 8.04
N LEU A 92 -8.03 2.92 6.74
CA LEU A 92 -9.13 2.16 6.16
C LEU A 92 -9.12 0.67 6.52
N ASN A 93 -7.96 0.13 6.89
CA ASN A 93 -7.84 -1.26 7.35
C ASN A 93 -8.10 -1.42 8.85
N ARG A 94 -7.85 -0.39 9.66
CA ARG A 94 -7.77 -0.53 11.12
C ARG A 94 -8.90 0.14 11.88
N VAL A 95 -9.46 1.21 11.35
CA VAL A 95 -10.56 1.91 11.99
C VAL A 95 -11.84 1.13 11.75
N GLU A 96 -12.59 0.92 12.83
CA GLU A 96 -13.86 0.18 12.80
C GLU A 96 -14.82 0.74 11.75
N GLY A 97 -15.46 -0.14 11.00
CA GLY A 97 -16.39 0.21 9.91
C GLY A 97 -15.73 0.67 8.61
N MET A 98 -14.43 1.02 8.61
CA MET A 98 -13.77 1.53 7.40
C MET A 98 -13.45 0.43 6.38
N GLN A 99 -13.30 -0.82 6.78
CA GLN A 99 -13.03 -1.93 5.85
C GLN A 99 -14.17 -2.13 4.84
N ALA A 100 -15.42 -2.07 5.29
CA ALA A 100 -16.58 -2.19 4.40
C ALA A 100 -16.63 -1.04 3.40
N LYS A 101 -16.39 0.20 3.86
CA LYS A 101 -16.33 1.40 3.04
C LYS A 101 -15.20 1.33 2.01
N ARG A 102 -14.00 0.90 2.43
CA ARG A 102 -12.87 0.67 1.52
C ARG A 102 -13.24 -0.32 0.41
N ASN A 103 -13.88 -1.44 0.77
CA ASN A 103 -14.24 -2.47 -0.21
C ASN A 103 -15.27 -1.95 -1.22
N ALA A 104 -16.28 -1.21 -0.76
CA ALA A 104 -17.26 -0.55 -1.63
C ALA A 104 -16.58 0.46 -2.57
N TYR A 105 -15.70 1.30 -2.04
CA TYR A 105 -14.91 2.26 -2.81
C TYR A 105 -14.06 1.58 -3.90
N LEU A 106 -13.27 0.57 -3.53
CA LEU A 106 -12.40 -0.14 -4.49
C LEU A 106 -13.21 -0.84 -5.58
N LYS A 107 -14.37 -1.40 -5.23
CA LYS A 107 -15.30 -1.97 -6.20
C LYS A 107 -15.78 -0.92 -7.20
N LYS A 108 -16.21 0.26 -6.74
CA LYS A 108 -16.65 1.36 -7.60
C LYS A 108 -15.55 1.83 -8.56
N VAL A 109 -14.33 1.96 -8.07
CA VAL A 109 -13.18 2.34 -8.92
C VAL A 109 -12.89 1.25 -9.95
N ALA A 110 -12.95 -0.03 -9.57
CA ALA A 110 -12.77 -1.14 -10.49
C ALA A 110 -13.87 -1.19 -11.58
N GLU A 111 -15.07 -0.68 -11.28
CA GLU A 111 -16.17 -0.50 -12.22
C GLU A 111 -16.02 0.75 -13.11
N GLY A 112 -14.94 1.51 -12.96
CA GLY A 112 -14.62 2.69 -13.79
C GLY A 112 -15.05 4.02 -13.20
N ALA A 113 -15.50 4.07 -11.95
CA ALA A 113 -15.83 5.35 -11.32
C ALA A 113 -14.57 6.18 -11.06
N ASP A 114 -14.71 7.51 -11.14
CA ASP A 114 -13.67 8.44 -10.76
C ASP A 114 -13.29 8.24 -9.28
N PRO A 115 -11.97 8.10 -8.95
CA PRO A 115 -11.56 7.77 -7.59
C PRO A 115 -11.96 8.79 -6.53
N VAL A 116 -12.00 10.09 -6.85
CA VAL A 116 -12.39 11.13 -5.91
C VAL A 116 -13.89 11.07 -5.63
N THR A 117 -14.67 10.95 -6.69
CA THR A 117 -16.14 10.84 -6.61
C THR A 117 -16.55 9.58 -5.85
N ALA A 118 -15.93 8.44 -6.18
CA ALA A 118 -16.19 7.18 -5.49
C ALA A 118 -15.84 7.27 -3.99
N PHE A 119 -14.76 7.95 -3.63
CA PHE A 119 -14.38 8.12 -2.23
C PHE A 119 -15.40 8.98 -1.46
N LYS A 120 -15.84 10.08 -2.07
CA LYS A 120 -16.88 10.95 -1.49
C LYS A 120 -18.20 10.22 -1.28
N THR A 121 -18.53 9.29 -2.15
CA THR A 121 -19.77 8.51 -2.07
C THR A 121 -19.69 7.37 -1.06
N GLU A 122 -18.61 6.57 -1.10
CA GLU A 122 -18.54 5.32 -0.36
C GLU A 122 -17.84 5.45 1.00
N VAL A 123 -16.93 6.43 1.15
CA VAL A 123 -16.13 6.56 2.37
C VAL A 123 -16.54 7.78 3.18
N ASP A 124 -16.38 8.97 2.62
CA ASP A 124 -16.70 10.22 3.29
C ASP A 124 -16.87 11.38 2.30
N PRO A 125 -17.98 12.12 2.33
CA PRO A 125 -18.21 13.24 1.44
C PRO A 125 -17.31 14.46 1.72
N ASP A 126 -16.82 14.59 2.96
CA ASP A 126 -15.97 15.70 3.40
C ASP A 126 -14.50 15.24 3.51
N LEU A 127 -13.73 15.51 2.45
CA LEU A 127 -12.33 15.10 2.36
C LEU A 127 -11.44 15.84 3.36
N ASP A 128 -11.73 17.09 3.70
CA ASP A 128 -10.93 17.90 4.63
C ASP A 128 -11.16 17.43 6.07
N ALA A 129 -12.40 17.16 6.44
CA ALA A 129 -12.73 16.55 7.72
C ALA A 129 -12.13 15.15 7.84
N PHE A 130 -12.18 14.36 6.77
CA PHE A 130 -11.55 13.03 6.75
C PHE A 130 -10.03 13.12 6.92
N GLN A 131 -9.37 14.02 6.19
CA GLN A 131 -7.92 14.24 6.33
C GLN A 131 -7.55 14.70 7.74
N SER A 132 -8.39 15.54 8.37
CA SER A 132 -8.20 15.97 9.76
C SER A 132 -8.28 14.79 10.74
N ARG A 133 -9.21 13.84 10.52
CA ARG A 133 -9.28 12.60 11.32
C ARG A 133 -8.05 11.71 11.11
N MET A 134 -7.51 11.62 9.89
CA MET A 134 -6.25 10.89 9.63
C MET A 134 -5.08 11.53 10.38
N ARG A 135 -5.02 12.87 10.46
CA ARG A 135 -4.00 13.58 11.26
C ARG A 135 -4.13 13.28 12.75
N ALA A 136 -5.34 13.33 13.27
CA ALA A 136 -5.59 12.98 14.67
C ALA A 136 -5.20 11.52 14.96
N TYR A 137 -5.51 10.61 14.05
CA TYR A 137 -5.18 9.19 14.15
C TYR A 137 -3.67 8.94 14.23
N ILE A 138 -2.86 9.54 13.35
CA ILE A 138 -1.41 9.36 13.39
C ILE A 138 -0.77 10.03 14.61
N ASN A 139 -1.24 11.20 15.00
CA ASN A 139 -0.77 11.92 16.19
C ASN A 139 -1.11 11.17 17.49
N GLY A 140 -2.23 10.45 17.52
CA GLY A 140 -2.61 9.58 18.62
C GLY A 140 -1.79 8.29 18.75
N ARG A 141 -0.77 8.10 17.90
CA ARG A 141 0.07 6.88 17.84
C ARG A 141 -0.74 5.59 17.64
N SER A 142 -1.86 5.71 16.95
CA SER A 142 -2.79 4.59 16.69
C SER A 142 -2.31 3.63 15.59
N ALA A 143 -1.13 3.86 15.01
CA ALA A 143 -0.52 3.00 14.00
C ALA A 143 -0.06 1.67 14.64
N THR A 144 -1.00 0.76 14.85
CA THR A 144 -0.77 -0.54 15.48
C THR A 144 -0.55 -1.64 14.44
N LEU A 145 0.29 -2.61 14.79
CA LEU A 145 0.54 -3.81 13.97
C LEU A 145 -0.70 -4.71 13.89
N SER A 146 -0.93 -5.27 12.72
CA SER A 146 -1.79 -6.44 12.54
C SER A 146 -1.02 -7.70 12.85
N ARG A 147 -1.64 -8.65 13.56
CA ARG A 147 -1.03 -9.94 13.91
C ARG A 147 -1.92 -11.06 13.44
N PHE A 148 -1.31 -12.02 12.73
CA PHE A 148 -1.96 -13.26 12.33
C PHE A 148 -1.19 -14.45 12.87
N LYS A 149 -1.90 -15.43 13.38
CA LYS A 149 -1.30 -16.71 13.72
C LYS A 149 -0.75 -17.35 12.45
N ARG A 150 0.51 -17.72 12.47
CA ARG A 150 1.14 -18.38 11.33
C ARG A 150 0.76 -19.86 11.33
N THR A 151 0.20 -20.32 10.22
CA THR A 151 0.16 -21.76 9.96
C THR A 151 1.58 -22.18 9.59
N PRO A 152 2.10 -23.28 10.13
CA PRO A 152 3.42 -23.78 9.73
C PRO A 152 3.49 -23.89 8.21
N PRO A 153 4.58 -23.43 7.58
CA PRO A 153 4.73 -23.56 6.14
C PRO A 153 4.71 -25.04 5.76
N VAL A 154 4.00 -25.36 4.70
CA VAL A 154 4.15 -26.67 4.08
C VAL A 154 5.60 -26.75 3.60
N PRO A 155 6.34 -27.84 3.91
CA PRO A 155 7.69 -28.00 3.41
C PRO A 155 7.67 -27.92 1.89
N ALA A 156 8.33 -26.89 1.34
CA ALA A 156 8.48 -26.74 -0.10
C ALA A 156 9.92 -27.08 -0.46
N SER A 157 10.08 -27.94 -1.46
CA SER A 157 11.38 -28.13 -2.10
C SER A 157 11.60 -26.98 -3.07
N VAL A 158 12.60 -26.15 -2.81
CA VAL A 158 12.99 -25.06 -3.70
C VAL A 158 14.24 -25.47 -4.44
N GLY A 159 14.12 -25.72 -5.75
CA GLY A 159 15.27 -25.88 -6.64
C GLY A 159 15.85 -24.49 -6.97
N VAL A 160 17.14 -24.30 -6.71
CA VAL A 160 17.87 -23.11 -7.14
C VAL A 160 18.79 -23.48 -8.27
N ALA A 161 18.58 -22.90 -9.45
CA ALA A 161 19.47 -23.06 -10.59
C ALA A 161 20.13 -21.73 -10.93
N ALA A 162 21.44 -21.75 -11.20
CA ALA A 162 22.12 -20.56 -11.72
C ALA A 162 21.62 -20.27 -13.13
N LEU A 163 21.22 -19.04 -13.39
CA LEU A 163 20.88 -18.61 -14.74
C LEU A 163 22.13 -18.45 -15.60
N PRO A 164 22.04 -18.70 -16.91
CA PRO A 164 23.14 -18.39 -17.85
C PRO A 164 23.49 -16.90 -17.76
N LYS A 165 24.79 -16.56 -17.98
CA LYS A 165 25.24 -15.15 -17.96
C LYS A 165 24.45 -14.22 -18.90
N ALA A 166 23.91 -14.74 -19.99
CA ALA A 166 23.05 -13.98 -20.90
C ALA A 166 21.66 -13.67 -20.33
N ALA A 167 21.22 -14.37 -19.29
CA ALA A 167 19.90 -14.14 -18.70
C ALA A 167 19.84 -12.82 -17.92
N ASP A 168 20.95 -12.37 -17.33
CA ASP A 168 20.99 -11.08 -16.60
C ASP A 168 20.74 -9.90 -17.54
N ALA A 169 21.35 -9.89 -18.74
CA ALA A 169 21.14 -8.86 -19.74
C ALA A 169 19.69 -8.86 -20.27
N ASN A 170 19.12 -10.04 -20.49
CA ASN A 170 17.74 -10.19 -20.93
C ASN A 170 16.71 -9.78 -19.87
N LEU A 171 16.99 -10.09 -18.59
CA LEU A 171 16.11 -9.69 -17.47
C LEU A 171 16.06 -8.17 -17.30
N LEU A 172 17.20 -7.49 -17.40
CA LEU A 172 17.28 -6.03 -17.34
C LEU A 172 16.56 -5.39 -18.52
N THR A 173 16.69 -5.97 -19.73
CA THR A 173 15.99 -5.51 -20.92
C THR A 173 14.46 -5.68 -20.80
N LEU A 174 14.00 -6.84 -20.33
CA LEU A 174 12.58 -7.10 -20.08
C LEU A 174 11.99 -6.18 -19.02
N LEU A 175 12.71 -5.93 -17.93
CA LEU A 175 12.29 -5.00 -16.88
C LEU A 175 12.22 -3.56 -17.39
N SER A 176 13.18 -3.13 -18.25
CA SER A 176 13.14 -1.79 -18.84
C SER A 176 12.02 -1.60 -19.86
N MET A 177 11.55 -2.66 -20.51
CA MET A 177 10.43 -2.63 -21.44
C MET A 177 9.05 -2.67 -20.76
N GLN A 178 8.99 -3.05 -19.48
CA GLN A 178 7.75 -3.10 -18.69
C GLN A 178 7.51 -1.87 -17.81
N MET A 179 8.45 -0.94 -17.77
CA MET A 179 8.28 0.34 -17.08
C MET A 179 7.70 1.37 -18.06
N PRO A 180 6.46 1.86 -17.81
CA PRO A 180 5.85 2.92 -18.63
C PRO A 180 6.56 4.27 -18.46
#